data_e7fdfeb02ba4d16676b3ad5e7142872d
#
_entry.id   e7fdfeb02ba4d16676b3ad5e7142872d
#
_cell.length_a   1.000
_cell.length_b   1.000
_cell.length_c   1.000
_cell.angle_alpha   90.00
_cell.angle_beta   90.00
_cell.angle_gamma   90.00
#
_symmetry.space_group_name_H-M   'P 1'
#
loop_
_entity.id
_entity.type
_entity.pdbx_description
1 polymer ?
#
loop_
_entity_poly.entity_id
_entity_poly.type
_entity_poly.pdbx_seq_one_letter_code
_entity_poly.pdbx_strand_id
1 'polypeptide(L)'
;MERCQAGFPSPAADYTESELDLNEYCIQRRSSTYFVRAIGNSMRDMGLHSGDLLIVDKAERPQHGDIVIAEIDGEFTVKKLLLTPRPGLQAMNPDYPTLWPDPDNLQIFGVVTAFVHKTRGRD
;
A
#
# COMPACT_ATOMS: atom_id res chain seq x y z
N MET A 1 -11.25 18.52 9.33
CA MET A 1 -11.32 17.87 8.03
C MET A 1 -12.77 17.61 7.66
N GLU A 2 -13.16 18.08 6.53
CA GLU A 2 -14.51 17.87 6.06
C GLU A 2 -14.62 16.55 5.33
N ARG A 3 -15.77 15.93 5.42
CA ARG A 3 -16.00 14.63 4.81
C ARG A 3 -17.04 14.74 3.71
N CYS A 4 -16.82 13.98 2.68
CA CYS A 4 -17.69 13.88 1.53
C CYS A 4 -18.14 12.45 1.37
N GLN A 5 -19.45 12.25 1.33
CA GLN A 5 -19.98 10.90 1.07
C GLN A 5 -19.84 10.57 -0.41
N ALA A 6 -19.72 9.27 -0.71
CA ALA A 6 -19.53 8.82 -2.07
C ALA A 6 -20.66 9.21 -3.01
N GLY A 7 -21.88 9.34 -2.50
CA GLY A 7 -23.02 9.74 -3.30
C GLY A 7 -23.38 11.18 -3.08
N PHE A 8 -22.60 12.10 -3.58
CA PHE A 8 -22.77 13.54 -3.39
C PHE A 8 -24.23 13.99 -3.50
N PRO A 9 -24.87 14.41 -2.41
CA PRO A 9 -26.22 14.96 -2.51
C PRO A 9 -26.24 16.34 -3.13
N SER A 10 -25.14 17.08 -3.00
CA SER A 10 -24.96 18.38 -3.65
C SER A 10 -23.48 18.68 -3.76
N PRO A 11 -23.07 19.48 -4.76
CA PRO A 11 -21.67 19.87 -4.92
C PRO A 11 -21.29 21.04 -4.02
N ALA A 12 -21.71 21.05 -2.78
CA ALA A 12 -21.44 22.16 -1.88
C ALA A 12 -19.94 22.21 -1.55
N ALA A 13 -19.42 23.45 -1.45
CA ALA A 13 -18.01 23.67 -1.10
C ALA A 13 -17.67 23.12 0.28
N ASP A 14 -18.66 22.92 1.14
CA ASP A 14 -18.45 22.40 2.48
C ASP A 14 -17.89 20.97 2.52
N TYR A 15 -17.93 20.26 1.38
CA TYR A 15 -17.43 18.88 1.30
C TYR A 15 -16.03 18.79 0.73
N THR A 16 -15.39 19.91 0.44
CA THR A 16 -14.05 19.90 -0.16
C THR A 16 -12.98 20.29 0.85
N GLU A 17 -11.81 19.71 0.68
CA GLU A 17 -10.61 20.15 1.39
C GLU A 17 -10.04 21.33 0.64
N SER A 18 -9.90 22.49 1.30
CA SER A 18 -9.50 23.71 0.61
C SER A 18 -7.99 23.82 0.39
N GLU A 19 -7.20 23.25 1.30
CA GLU A 19 -5.74 23.31 1.20
C GLU A 19 -5.15 21.99 1.67
N LEU A 20 -4.77 21.16 0.71
CA LEU A 20 -4.17 19.88 1.02
C LEU A 20 -2.90 19.70 0.21
N ASP A 21 -1.78 19.57 0.88
CA ASP A 21 -0.52 19.15 0.26
C ASP A 21 -0.41 17.64 0.36
N LEU A 22 -0.48 16.96 -0.78
CA LEU A 22 -0.43 15.51 -0.80
C LEU A 22 0.89 14.97 -0.27
N ASN A 23 1.99 15.70 -0.46
CA ASN A 23 3.28 15.27 0.09
C ASN A 23 3.23 15.24 1.61
N GLU A 24 2.68 16.25 2.23
CA GLU A 24 2.53 16.27 3.69
C GLU A 24 1.54 15.21 4.17
N TYR A 25 0.47 15.03 3.43
CA TYR A 25 -0.57 14.07 3.78
C TYR A 25 -0.06 12.63 3.74
N CYS A 26 0.72 12.29 2.72
CA CYS A 26 1.13 10.91 2.46
C CYS A 26 2.51 10.56 3.01
N ILE A 27 3.38 11.54 3.26
CA ILE A 27 4.77 11.30 3.63
C ILE A 27 5.02 11.78 5.04
N GLN A 28 5.27 10.84 5.96
CA GLN A 28 5.60 11.14 7.33
C GLN A 28 7.07 11.50 7.50
N ARG A 29 7.95 10.80 6.77
CA ARG A 29 9.40 10.96 6.88
C ARG A 29 10.00 10.95 5.48
N ARG A 30 10.43 12.12 5.01
CA ARG A 30 10.99 12.22 3.66
C ARG A 30 12.25 11.38 3.47
N SER A 31 13.10 11.35 4.49
CA SER A 31 14.39 10.66 4.37
C SER A 31 14.27 9.14 4.25
N SER A 32 13.15 8.57 4.70
CA SER A 32 12.94 7.12 4.65
C SER A 32 11.83 6.72 3.68
N THR A 33 11.26 7.66 2.95
CA THR A 33 10.16 7.39 2.02
C THR A 33 10.69 7.23 0.60
N TYR A 34 10.21 6.21 -0.09
CA TYR A 34 10.49 6.03 -1.50
C TYR A 34 9.23 5.56 -2.23
N PHE A 35 9.29 5.58 -3.56
CA PHE A 35 8.13 5.30 -4.39
C PHE A 35 8.41 4.08 -5.26
N VAL A 36 7.41 3.21 -5.38
CA VAL A 36 7.53 1.97 -6.14
C VAL A 36 6.29 1.81 -7.02
N ARG A 37 6.47 1.39 -8.27
CA ARG A 37 5.34 1.01 -9.14
C ARG A 37 4.93 -0.42 -8.86
N ALA A 38 3.65 -0.63 -8.66
CA ALA A 38 3.11 -1.98 -8.51
C ALA A 38 3.02 -2.67 -9.86
N ILE A 39 3.26 -3.96 -9.88
CA ILE A 39 3.11 -4.80 -11.08
C ILE A 39 2.28 -6.01 -10.68
N GLY A 40 1.33 -6.37 -11.53
CA GLY A 40 0.48 -7.53 -11.31
C GLY A 40 -0.78 -7.21 -10.53
N ASN A 41 -1.53 -8.24 -10.21
CA ASN A 41 -2.86 -8.09 -9.61
C ASN A 41 -3.05 -8.87 -8.32
N SER A 42 -1.96 -9.26 -7.65
CA SER A 42 -2.06 -10.05 -6.42
C SER A 42 -2.69 -9.29 -5.27
N MET A 43 -2.81 -7.96 -5.38
CA MET A 43 -3.41 -7.12 -4.35
C MET A 43 -4.70 -6.43 -4.85
N ARG A 44 -5.35 -7.04 -5.83
CA ARG A 44 -6.53 -6.48 -6.48
C ARG A 44 -7.66 -6.15 -5.50
N ASP A 45 -7.90 -7.00 -4.51
CA ASP A 45 -9.06 -6.86 -3.63
C ASP A 45 -8.92 -5.71 -2.64
N MET A 46 -7.73 -5.11 -2.52
CA MET A 46 -7.58 -3.87 -1.77
C MET A 46 -7.63 -2.62 -2.65
N GLY A 47 -7.92 -2.81 -3.95
CA GLY A 47 -7.99 -1.70 -4.88
C GLY A 47 -6.68 -1.34 -5.53
N LEU A 48 -5.63 -2.10 -5.31
CA LEU A 48 -4.31 -1.85 -5.89
C LEU A 48 -4.25 -2.48 -7.28
N HIS A 49 -3.94 -1.66 -8.29
CA HIS A 49 -3.87 -2.09 -9.68
C HIS A 49 -2.44 -2.00 -10.19
N SER A 50 -2.13 -2.81 -11.19
CA SER A 50 -0.85 -2.73 -11.87
C SER A 50 -0.61 -1.33 -12.40
N GLY A 51 0.56 -0.77 -12.13
CA GLY A 51 0.90 0.60 -12.51
C GLY A 51 0.66 1.64 -11.43
N ASP A 52 -0.02 1.28 -10.36
CA ASP A 52 -0.25 2.20 -9.25
C ASP A 52 1.07 2.56 -8.56
N LEU A 53 1.11 3.75 -7.98
CA LEU A 53 2.28 4.25 -7.28
C LEU A 53 2.15 3.94 -5.79
N LEU A 54 3.11 3.20 -5.27
CA LEU A 54 3.18 2.88 -3.85
C LEU A 54 4.06 3.88 -3.13
N ILE A 55 3.62 4.35 -1.99
CA ILE A 55 4.40 5.22 -1.10
C ILE A 55 4.86 4.34 0.05
N VAL A 56 6.18 4.20 0.20
CA VAL A 56 6.78 3.21 1.09
C VAL A 56 7.70 3.90 2.09
N ASP A 57 7.50 3.62 3.37
CA ASP A 57 8.36 4.15 4.43
C ASP A 57 9.21 3.02 4.99
N LYS A 58 10.52 3.12 4.84
CA LYS A 58 11.47 2.13 5.34
C LYS A 58 11.64 2.19 6.85
N ALA A 59 11.35 3.32 7.46
CA ALA A 59 11.52 3.52 8.90
C ALA A 59 10.32 3.06 9.70
N GLU A 60 9.20 2.79 9.04
CA GLU A 60 8.01 2.30 9.72
C GLU A 60 8.23 0.88 10.21
N ARG A 61 7.83 0.60 11.44
CA ARG A 61 7.94 -0.74 12.01
C ARG A 61 6.80 -1.61 11.49
N PRO A 62 7.09 -2.70 10.77
CA PRO A 62 6.03 -3.54 10.24
C PRO A 62 5.21 -4.20 11.33
N GLN A 63 3.90 -4.19 11.17
CA GLN A 63 2.94 -4.80 12.09
C GLN A 63 2.03 -5.75 11.33
N HIS A 64 1.40 -6.65 12.08
CA HIS A 64 0.43 -7.57 11.51
C HIS A 64 -0.67 -6.79 10.78
N GLY A 65 -0.94 -7.16 9.54
CA GLY A 65 -1.95 -6.50 8.71
C GLY A 65 -1.41 -5.39 7.82
N ASP A 66 -0.18 -4.95 8.03
CA ASP A 66 0.41 -3.93 7.17
C ASP A 66 0.63 -4.45 5.76
N ILE A 67 0.52 -3.56 4.79
CA ILE A 67 0.95 -3.84 3.42
C ILE A 67 2.43 -3.50 3.35
N VAL A 68 3.23 -4.45 2.89
CA VAL A 68 4.68 -4.32 2.92
C VAL A 68 5.29 -4.63 1.57
N ILE A 69 6.50 -4.08 1.35
CA ILE A 69 7.40 -4.55 0.31
C ILE A 69 8.30 -5.59 0.96
N ALA A 70 8.28 -6.80 0.44
CA ALA A 70 9.05 -7.90 0.99
C ALA A 70 9.91 -8.55 -0.09
N GLU A 71 11.01 -9.16 0.35
CA GLU A 71 11.83 -10.00 -0.51
C GLU A 71 11.76 -11.43 0.00
N ILE A 72 11.48 -12.36 -0.90
CA ILE A 72 11.53 -13.79 -0.62
C ILE A 72 12.43 -14.41 -1.69
N ASP A 73 13.51 -15.05 -1.24
CA ASP A 73 14.43 -15.76 -2.14
C ASP A 73 14.89 -14.90 -3.30
N GLY A 74 15.15 -13.63 -3.04
CA GLY A 74 15.64 -12.69 -4.02
C GLY A 74 14.58 -11.97 -4.85
N GLU A 75 13.31 -12.29 -4.67
CA GLU A 75 12.24 -11.66 -5.43
C GLU A 75 11.44 -10.69 -4.55
N PHE A 76 11.19 -9.49 -5.08
CA PHE A 76 10.41 -8.48 -4.39
C PHE A 76 8.92 -8.65 -4.68
N THR A 77 8.10 -8.43 -3.67
CA THR A 77 6.66 -8.52 -3.78
C THR A 77 5.96 -7.55 -2.83
N VAL A 78 4.71 -7.21 -3.17
CA VAL A 78 3.82 -6.42 -2.31
C VAL A 78 2.78 -7.37 -1.75
N LYS A 79 2.68 -7.44 -0.44
CA LYS A 79 1.73 -8.36 0.20
C LYS A 79 1.30 -7.79 1.54
N LYS A 80 0.24 -8.37 2.09
CA LYS A 80 -0.19 -8.10 3.46
C LYS A 80 0.64 -8.96 4.40
N LEU A 81 1.24 -8.33 5.38
CA LEU A 81 2.07 -9.04 6.36
C LEU A 81 1.20 -9.73 7.41
N LEU A 82 1.46 -11.00 7.63
CA LEU A 82 0.91 -11.75 8.75
C LEU A 82 2.04 -12.02 9.72
N LEU A 83 1.80 -11.83 11.02
CA LEU A 83 2.76 -12.18 12.07
C LEU A 83 2.26 -13.35 12.92
N THR A 84 0.95 -13.60 12.89
CA THR A 84 0.35 -14.72 13.58
C THR A 84 -0.43 -15.57 12.60
N PRO A 85 -0.40 -16.87 12.73
CA PRO A 85 0.29 -17.70 13.73
C PRO A 85 1.81 -17.72 13.57
N ARG A 86 2.33 -17.23 12.47
CA ARG A 86 3.75 -17.11 12.17
C ARG A 86 3.91 -16.10 11.02
N PRO A 87 5.14 -15.63 10.74
CA PRO A 87 5.34 -14.71 9.63
C PRO A 87 4.89 -15.29 8.30
N GLY A 88 4.05 -14.54 7.61
CA GLY A 88 3.53 -14.92 6.31
C GLY A 88 3.19 -13.70 5.48
N LEU A 89 2.95 -13.93 4.19
CA LEU A 89 2.62 -12.90 3.22
C LEU A 89 1.34 -13.31 2.49
N GLN A 90 0.30 -12.50 2.66
CA GLN A 90 -1.01 -12.79 2.11
C GLN A 90 -1.31 -11.86 0.94
N ALA A 91 -1.68 -12.45 -0.19
CA ALA A 91 -2.21 -11.68 -1.31
C ALA A 91 -3.65 -11.25 -1.00
N MET A 92 -4.04 -10.12 -1.56
CA MET A 92 -5.42 -9.65 -1.51
C MET A 92 -6.13 -10.01 -2.81
N ASN A 93 -6.07 -11.30 -3.14
CA ASN A 93 -6.65 -11.89 -4.33
C ASN A 93 -6.74 -13.39 -4.11
N PRO A 94 -7.94 -13.99 -4.16
CA PRO A 94 -8.10 -15.42 -3.85
C PRO A 94 -7.40 -16.34 -4.84
N ASP A 95 -7.00 -15.83 -6.01
CA ASP A 95 -6.26 -16.63 -6.98
C ASP A 95 -4.80 -16.85 -6.59
N TYR A 96 -4.33 -16.19 -5.53
CA TYR A 96 -2.95 -16.29 -5.07
C TYR A 96 -2.90 -16.89 -3.68
N PRO A 97 -2.06 -17.89 -3.44
CA PRO A 97 -1.97 -18.49 -2.11
C PRO A 97 -1.24 -17.59 -1.13
N THR A 98 -1.55 -17.75 0.15
CA THR A 98 -0.74 -17.16 1.21
C THR A 98 0.62 -17.87 1.25
N LEU A 99 1.68 -17.07 1.37
CA LEU A 99 3.04 -17.59 1.40
C LEU A 99 3.52 -17.66 2.85
N TRP A 100 4.14 -18.77 3.20
CA TRP A 100 4.68 -18.99 4.53
C TRP A 100 6.17 -19.28 4.42
N PRO A 101 6.98 -18.26 4.09
CA PRO A 101 8.40 -18.47 3.87
C PRO A 101 9.14 -18.80 5.15
N ASP A 102 10.32 -19.41 5.01
CA ASP A 102 11.25 -19.53 6.10
C ASP A 102 11.60 -18.10 6.55
N PRO A 103 11.49 -17.78 7.85
CA PRO A 103 11.81 -16.43 8.32
C PRO A 103 13.22 -15.97 7.94
N ASP A 104 14.16 -16.88 7.80
CA ASP A 104 15.53 -16.52 7.40
C ASP A 104 15.60 -16.07 5.94
N ASN A 105 14.61 -16.41 5.13
CA ASN A 105 14.56 -16.02 3.71
C ASN A 105 13.61 -14.87 3.46
N LEU A 106 12.99 -14.33 4.48
CA LEU A 106 12.05 -13.24 4.37
C LEU A 106 12.68 -11.95 4.88
N GLN A 107 12.65 -10.92 4.05
CA GLN A 107 13.12 -9.59 4.44
C GLN A 107 12.05 -8.57 4.10
N ILE A 108 11.74 -7.69 5.06
CA ILE A 108 10.79 -6.60 4.86
C ILE A 108 11.57 -5.34 4.56
N PHE A 109 11.29 -4.70 3.42
CA PHE A 109 12.00 -3.50 2.99
C PHE A 109 11.28 -2.21 3.33
N GLY A 110 10.01 -2.27 3.62
CA GLY A 110 9.27 -1.09 4.01
C GLY A 110 7.77 -1.37 4.11
N VAL A 111 7.09 -0.43 4.73
CA VAL A 111 5.64 -0.48 4.87
C VAL A 111 5.02 0.45 3.84
N VAL A 112 4.05 -0.05 3.09
CA VAL A 112 3.27 0.78 2.17
C VAL A 112 2.27 1.56 3.00
N THR A 113 2.48 2.86 3.11
CA THR A 113 1.64 3.73 3.92
C THR A 113 0.48 4.32 3.13
N ALA A 114 0.62 4.38 1.81
CA ALA A 114 -0.43 4.86 0.92
C ALA A 114 -0.12 4.40 -0.50
N PHE A 115 -1.11 4.46 -1.37
CA PHE A 115 -0.87 4.28 -2.80
C PHE A 115 -1.77 5.21 -3.60
N VAL A 116 -1.34 5.51 -4.83
CA VAL A 116 -2.06 6.40 -5.72
C VAL A 116 -2.47 5.61 -6.97
N HIS A 117 -3.76 5.59 -7.22
CA HIS A 117 -4.33 5.03 -8.42
C HIS A 117 -4.92 6.17 -9.26
N LYS A 118 -4.41 6.34 -10.47
CA LYS A 118 -4.95 7.35 -11.38
C LYS A 118 -5.99 6.70 -12.27
N THR A 119 -7.17 7.26 -12.30
CA THR A 119 -8.27 6.71 -13.10
C THR A 119 -8.15 7.08 -14.57
N ARG A 120 -7.30 8.05 -14.90
CA ARG A 120 -7.12 8.54 -16.26
C ARG A 120 -5.64 8.88 -16.49
N GLY A 121 -5.09 8.50 -17.65
CA GLY A 121 -3.70 8.82 -17.98
C GLY A 121 -2.69 8.13 -17.09
N ARG A 122 -2.82 6.84 -16.93
CA ARG A 122 -2.01 6.05 -16.02
C ARG A 122 -0.72 5.57 -16.66
N ASP A 123 0.18 6.38 -16.89
CA ASP A 123 1.48 5.91 -17.39
C ASP A 123 2.60 6.30 -16.47
#